data_77dbe66381bcbafa4063fdc72c40ce63
#
_entry.id   77dbe66381bcbafa4063fdc72c40ce63
#
_cell.length_a   1.000
_cell.length_b   1.000
_cell.length_c   1.000
_cell.angle_alpha   90.00
_cell.angle_beta   90.00
_cell.angle_gamma   90.00
#
_symmetry.space_group_name_H-M   'P 1'
#
loop_
_entity.id
_entity.type
_entity.pdbx_description
1 polymer ?
#
loop_
_entity_poly.entity_id
_entity_poly.type
_entity_poly.pdbx_seq_one_letter_code
_entity_poly.pdbx_strand_id
1 'polypeptide(L)' 'MKKRSVSIRGHRTSLSLEDGFWDELARIARERGTSVAGLISEIDGKRAGGLSSAVRLFVLDTLRQEAAACRTNTSSLD' A
#
# COMPACT_ATOMS: atom_id res chain seq x y z
N MET A 1 -3.29 -11.86 11.48
CA MET A 1 -3.75 -10.56 10.97
C MET A 1 -3.71 -9.51 12.04
N LYS A 2 -3.25 -8.33 11.69
CA LYS A 2 -3.15 -7.24 12.65
C LYS A 2 -4.17 -6.17 12.31
N LYS A 3 -4.97 -5.80 13.31
CA LYS A 3 -6.01 -4.79 13.17
C LYS A 3 -5.51 -3.46 13.73
N ARG A 4 -5.60 -2.41 12.93
CA ARG A 4 -5.20 -1.07 13.36
C ARG A 4 -6.30 -0.07 13.04
N SER A 5 -6.42 0.96 13.89
CA SER A 5 -7.31 2.08 13.63
C SER A 5 -6.54 3.10 12.81
N VAL A 6 -7.16 3.58 11.74
CA VAL A 6 -6.59 4.63 10.91
C VAL A 6 -7.61 5.74 10.75
N SER A 7 -7.13 6.98 10.67
CA SER A 7 -7.97 8.14 10.42
C SER A 7 -7.93 8.47 8.93
N ILE A 8 -9.09 8.46 8.31
CA ILE A 8 -9.23 8.75 6.88
C ILE A 8 -10.24 9.86 6.72
N ARG A 9 -9.79 10.99 6.22
CA ARG A 9 -10.65 12.15 5.97
C ARG A 9 -11.48 12.55 7.20
N GLY A 10 -10.86 12.49 8.37
CA GLY A 10 -11.54 12.84 9.62
C GLY A 10 -12.37 11.72 10.21
N HIS A 11 -12.45 10.58 9.58
CA HIS A 11 -13.20 9.43 10.09
C HIS A 11 -12.23 8.35 10.54
N ARG A 12 -12.51 7.78 11.71
CA ARG A 12 -11.70 6.68 12.23
C ARG A 12 -12.28 5.36 11.71
N THR A 13 -11.44 4.54 11.12
CA THR A 13 -11.87 3.24 10.64
C THR A 13 -10.87 2.17 11.08
N SER A 14 -11.33 0.94 11.16
CA SER A 14 -10.48 -0.21 11.50
C SER A 14 -10.11 -0.95 10.24
N LEU A 15 -8.84 -1.32 10.13
CA LEU A 15 -8.33 -2.03 8.97
C LEU A 15 -7.52 -3.22 9.45
N SER A 16 -7.86 -4.41 8.97
CA SER A 16 -7.14 -5.65 9.32
C SER A 16 -6.33 -6.13 8.13
N LEU A 17 -5.04 -6.24 8.32
CA LEU A 17 -4.12 -6.70 7.28
C LEU A 17 -3.07 -7.61 7.90
N GLU A 18 -2.54 -8.49 7.10
CA GLU A 18 -1.40 -9.31 7.48
C GLU A 18 -0.20 -8.40 7.76
N ASP A 19 0.68 -8.85 8.65
CA ASP A 19 1.84 -8.05 9.07
C ASP A 19 2.70 -7.62 7.88
N GLY A 20 2.88 -8.50 6.91
CA GLY A 20 3.65 -8.18 5.71
C GLY A 20 3.09 -7.01 4.93
N PHE A 21 1.77 -6.88 4.87
CA PHE A 21 1.14 -5.74 4.19
C PHE A 21 1.33 -4.45 4.98
N TRP A 22 1.27 -4.51 6.32
CA TRP A 22 1.54 -3.33 7.14
C TRP A 22 2.98 -2.86 6.95
N ASP A 23 3.92 -3.79 6.90
CA ASP A 23 5.33 -3.48 6.70
C ASP A 23 5.55 -2.82 5.34
N GLU A 24 4.92 -3.35 4.30
CA GLU A 24 5.05 -2.78 2.96
C GLU A 24 4.42 -1.40 2.86
N LEU A 25 3.27 -1.20 3.50
CA LEU A 25 2.65 0.12 3.53
C LEU A 25 3.56 1.16 4.19
N ALA A 26 4.21 0.77 5.30
CA ALA A 26 5.13 1.68 5.99
C ALA A 26 6.32 2.01 5.10
N ARG A 27 6.87 1.03 4.40
CA ARG A 27 7.98 1.24 3.48
C ARG A 27 7.60 2.17 2.34
N ILE A 28 6.47 1.88 1.70
CA ILE A 28 5.99 2.67 0.55
C ILE A 28 5.70 4.10 0.98
N ALA A 29 5.05 4.28 2.13
CA ALA A 29 4.73 5.60 2.65
C ALA A 29 6.01 6.41 2.89
N ARG A 30 7.03 5.77 3.46
CA ARG A 30 8.30 6.42 3.73
C ARG A 30 8.98 6.85 2.42
N GLU A 31 8.96 6.00 1.41
CA GLU A 31 9.57 6.31 0.12
C GLU A 31 8.85 7.45 -0.59
N ARG A 32 7.55 7.58 -0.38
CA ARG A 32 6.75 8.64 -1.00
C ARG A 32 6.69 9.91 -0.14
N GLY A 33 7.30 9.90 1.04
CA GLY A 33 7.29 11.06 1.92
C GLY A 33 5.94 11.33 2.55
N THR A 34 5.15 10.30 2.80
CA THR A 34 3.83 10.42 3.41
C THR A 34 3.70 9.46 4.59
N SER A 35 2.57 9.50 5.28
CA SER A 35 2.28 8.57 6.37
C SER A 35 1.46 7.40 5.85
N VAL A 36 1.42 6.31 6.64
CA VAL A 36 0.57 5.16 6.30
C VAL A 36 -0.88 5.60 6.19
N ALA A 37 -1.35 6.43 7.12
CA ALA A 37 -2.72 6.95 7.08
C ALA A 37 -2.97 7.77 5.81
N GLY A 38 -2.00 8.58 5.40
CA GLY A 38 -2.11 9.36 4.18
C GLY A 38 -2.20 8.49 2.95
N LEU A 39 -1.40 7.43 2.92
CA LEU A 39 -1.40 6.47 1.82
C LEU A 39 -2.74 5.74 1.73
N ILE A 40 -3.25 5.28 2.87
CA ILE A 40 -4.55 4.60 2.92
C ILE A 40 -5.67 5.54 2.51
N SER A 41 -5.58 6.80 2.88
CA SER A 41 -6.57 7.81 2.49
C SER A 41 -6.64 7.97 0.97
N GLU A 42 -5.50 7.98 0.30
CA GLU A 42 -5.46 8.02 -1.16
C GLU A 42 -6.11 6.79 -1.78
N ILE A 43 -5.80 5.62 -1.22
CA ILE A 43 -6.38 4.37 -1.70
C ILE A 43 -7.90 4.38 -1.50
N ASP A 44 -8.37 4.87 -0.36
CA ASP A 44 -9.78 4.94 -0.06
C ASP A 44 -10.53 5.80 -1.08
N GLY A 45 -9.91 6.90 -1.50
CA GLY A 45 -10.52 7.78 -2.49
C GLY A 45 -10.68 7.17 -3.87
N LYS A 46 -9.92 6.13 -4.16
CA LYS A 46 -9.92 5.48 -5.48
C LYS A 46 -10.54 4.09 -5.48
N ARG A 47 -10.94 3.60 -4.31
CA ARG A 47 -11.41 2.22 -4.23
C ARG A 47 -12.81 2.06 -4.81
N ALA A 48 -13.04 0.90 -5.39
CA ALA A 48 -14.35 0.53 -5.91
C ALA A 48 -15.03 -0.53 -5.05
N GLY A 49 -14.35 -1.05 -4.02
CA GLY A 49 -14.86 -2.10 -3.16
C GLY A 49 -14.35 -1.95 -1.74
N GLY A 50 -14.14 -3.07 -1.05
CA GLY A 50 -13.67 -3.05 0.32
C GLY A 50 -12.28 -2.44 0.46
N LEU A 51 -12.06 -1.72 1.55
CA LEU A 51 -10.81 -1.03 1.77
C LEU A 51 -9.63 -1.99 1.94
N SER A 52 -9.83 -3.08 2.67
CA SER A 52 -8.76 -4.07 2.86
C SER A 52 -8.29 -4.65 1.54
N SER A 53 -9.24 -5.00 0.66
CA SER A 53 -8.91 -5.51 -0.66
C SER A 53 -8.18 -4.48 -1.50
N ALA A 54 -8.64 -3.23 -1.46
CA ALA A 54 -8.02 -2.15 -2.21
C ALA A 54 -6.58 -1.91 -1.75
N VAL A 55 -6.34 -1.97 -0.44
CA VAL A 55 -4.99 -1.80 0.11
C VAL A 55 -4.08 -2.95 -0.34
N ARG A 56 -4.58 -4.18 -0.27
CA ARG A 56 -3.78 -5.33 -0.71
C ARG A 56 -3.43 -5.23 -2.19
N LEU A 57 -4.38 -4.84 -3.03
CA LEU A 57 -4.14 -4.68 -4.45
C LEU A 57 -3.15 -3.55 -4.73
N PHE A 58 -3.24 -2.48 -3.97
CA PHE A 58 -2.29 -1.39 -4.10
C PHE A 58 -0.86 -1.84 -3.80
N VAL A 59 -0.68 -2.58 -2.71
CA VAL A 59 0.64 -3.10 -2.34
C VAL A 59 1.15 -4.05 -3.42
N LEU A 60 0.29 -4.96 -3.87
CA LEU A 60 0.67 -5.91 -4.92
C LEU A 60 1.09 -5.19 -6.20
N ASP A 61 0.32 -4.20 -6.62
CA ASP A 61 0.62 -3.41 -7.82
C ASP A 61 1.97 -2.69 -7.68
N THR A 62 2.21 -2.09 -6.52
CA THR A 62 3.46 -1.40 -6.26
C THR A 62 4.64 -2.35 -6.35
N LEU A 63 4.52 -3.53 -5.74
CA LEU A 63 5.56 -4.54 -5.78
C LEU A 63 5.82 -5.04 -7.20
N ARG A 64 4.76 -5.19 -7.99
CA ARG A 64 4.90 -5.60 -9.38
C ARG A 64 5.62 -4.56 -10.21
N GLN A 65 5.32 -3.29 -9.98
CA GLN A 65 6.00 -2.19 -10.67
C GLN A 65 7.48 -2.15 -10.31
N GLU A 66 7.79 -2.34 -9.03
CA GLU A 66 9.18 -2.38 -8.57
C GLU A 66 9.92 -3.57 -9.16
N ALA A 67 9.27 -4.73 -9.20
CA ALA A 67 9.87 -5.93 -9.78
C ALA A 67 10.09 -5.77 -11.28
N ALA A 68 9.16 -5.14 -11.97
CA ALA A 68 9.28 -4.90 -13.41
C ALA A 68 10.43 -3.94 -13.71
N ALA A 69 10.59 -2.90 -12.89
CA ALA A 69 11.71 -1.97 -13.04
C ALA A 69 13.04 -2.67 -12.83
N CYS A 70 13.11 -3.52 -11.80
CA CYS A 70 14.30 -4.32 -11.52
C CYS A 70 14.61 -5.28 -12.66
N ARG A 71 13.57 -5.93 -13.17
CA ARG A 71 13.71 -6.89 -14.28
C ARG A 71 14.18 -6.20 -15.55
N THR A 72 13.68 -5.00 -15.81
CA THR A 72 14.08 -4.22 -16.97
C THR A 72 15.56 -3.88 -16.89
N ASN A 73 16.04 -3.50 -15.72
CA ASN A 73 17.45 -3.22 -15.51
C ASN A 73 18.29 -4.46 -15.73
N THR A 74 17.83 -5.62 -15.25
CA THR A 74 18.53 -6.88 -15.44
C THR A 74 18.57 -7.26 -16.91
N SER A 75 17.47 -7.07 -17.61
CA SER A 75 17.40 -7.40 -19.05
C SER A 75 18.37 -6.56 -19.87
N SER A 76 18.57 -5.31 -19.47
CA SER A 76 19.47 -4.45 -20.24
C SER A 76 20.93 -4.84 -20.10
N LEU A 77 21.25 -5.70 -19.13
CA LEU A 77 22.61 -6.21 -18.95
C LEU A 77 22.89 -7.42 -19.84
N ASP A 78 21.87 -8.06 -20.31
CA ASP A 78 22.00 -9.22 -21.19
C ASP A 78 22.23 -8.77 -22.64
#